data_40214fd98403395525fb3fd1969ccc2c
#
_entry.id   40214fd98403395525fb3fd1969ccc2c
#
_cell.length_a   1.000
_cell.length_b   1.000
_cell.length_c   1.000
_cell.angle_alpha   90.00
_cell.angle_beta   90.00
_cell.angle_gamma   90.00
#
_symmetry.space_group_name_H-M   'P 1'
#
loop_
_entity.id
_entity.type
_entity.pdbx_description
1 polymer ?
#
loop_
_entity_poly.entity_id
_entity_poly.type
_entity_poly.pdbx_seq_one_letter_code
_entity_poly.pdbx_strand_id
1 'polypeptide(L)'
;MAQTVNEVTDLMSDKAGRPASKLQVPSSVKYLFMILVLGLLVLILIMGGKALRDAPPAEIHVSNQGLSTAQYNSLQAVMDQQKVSSFFTSDLQALRDITTGLAWVDQVSISRDWQRGIVVTALPKQAVANFGTERLVDAKGSVFVPADSNDLTQDRFATLQGEMAQAPVIMQQMQQVNDWYAPLDMQVEDIILSPRMTWLIRFDNGLRVIVDNENTAQKLLNLSQLLGNQLSGRRDEIQSVDLRYKNGFTIAWDMSAPKTDEQE
;
A
#
# COMPACT_ATOMS: atom_id res chain seq x y z
N MET A 1 81.26 26.91 61.13
CA MET A 1 79.98 27.14 60.35
C MET A 1 79.73 25.92 59.46
N ALA A 2 79.49 24.73 60.02
CA ALA A 2 79.14 23.55 59.24
C ALA A 2 78.46 22.47 60.10
N GLN A 3 77.47 22.85 60.94
CA GLN A 3 76.76 21.89 61.78
C GLN A 3 75.18 22.12 61.84
N THR A 4 74.63 23.04 61.03
CA THR A 4 73.23 23.38 61.09
C THR A 4 72.45 22.95 59.87
N VAL A 5 73.02 22.23 58.88
CA VAL A 5 72.33 21.84 57.64
C VAL A 5 71.86 20.35 57.67
N ASN A 6 72.39 19.49 58.61
CA ASN A 6 72.02 18.07 58.63
C ASN A 6 70.79 17.76 59.48
N GLU A 7 70.27 18.70 60.31
CA GLU A 7 69.16 18.40 61.22
C GLU A 7 67.79 18.70 60.60
N VAL A 8 67.74 19.42 59.47
CA VAL A 8 66.47 19.73 58.78
C VAL A 8 66.05 18.70 57.73
N THR A 9 67.04 17.85 57.31
CA THR A 9 66.75 16.83 56.28
C THR A 9 66.18 15.53 56.90
N ASP A 10 66.30 15.32 58.20
CA ASP A 10 65.88 14.09 58.87
C ASP A 10 64.40 14.15 59.38
N LEU A 11 63.80 15.39 59.40
CA LEU A 11 62.38 15.61 59.84
C LEU A 11 61.37 15.54 58.70
N MET A 12 61.81 15.40 57.44
CA MET A 12 60.93 15.31 56.28
C MET A 12 60.79 13.91 55.71
N SER A 13 61.44 12.88 56.25
CA SER A 13 61.44 11.51 55.74
C SER A 13 60.44 10.56 56.43
N ASP A 14 59.72 11.03 57.42
CA ASP A 14 58.72 10.17 58.16
C ASP A 14 57.24 10.38 57.85
N LYS A 15 56.94 10.82 56.63
CA LYS A 15 55.57 10.78 56.09
C LYS A 15 55.47 9.98 54.81
N ALA A 16 56.19 8.86 54.73
CA ALA A 16 55.93 7.83 53.71
C ALA A 16 54.64 7.09 54.10
N GLY A 17 53.62 7.25 53.27
CA GLY A 17 52.24 6.81 53.49
C GLY A 17 52.12 5.36 53.92
N ARG A 18 51.30 5.12 54.93
CA ARG A 18 50.80 3.77 55.25
C ARG A 18 50.14 3.20 54.00
N PRO A 19 50.53 2.01 53.49
CA PRO A 19 49.85 1.37 52.41
C PRO A 19 48.40 1.11 52.85
N ALA A 20 47.43 1.64 52.11
CA ALA A 20 46.04 1.31 52.34
C ALA A 20 45.91 -0.24 52.33
N SER A 21 45.57 -0.80 53.48
CA SER A 21 45.29 -2.23 53.60
C SER A 21 44.24 -2.62 52.59
N LYS A 22 44.63 -3.23 51.47
CA LYS A 22 43.70 -3.88 50.56
C LYS A 22 42.99 -4.93 51.37
N LEU A 23 41.72 -4.73 51.68
CA LEU A 23 40.82 -5.74 52.23
C LEU A 23 40.88 -6.97 51.32
N GLN A 24 41.71 -7.95 51.66
CA GLN A 24 41.72 -9.23 50.96
C GLN A 24 40.49 -9.99 51.36
N VAL A 25 39.42 -9.83 50.58
CA VAL A 25 38.22 -10.61 50.73
C VAL A 25 38.57 -12.06 50.41
N PRO A 26 38.42 -13.01 51.36
CA PRO A 26 38.76 -14.39 51.19
C PRO A 26 38.03 -14.98 49.98
N SER A 27 38.67 -15.82 49.19
CA SER A 27 38.12 -16.39 47.95
C SER A 27 36.79 -17.08 48.16
N SER A 28 36.53 -17.69 49.31
CA SER A 28 35.26 -18.28 49.69
C SER A 28 34.10 -17.26 49.73
N VAL A 29 34.35 -16.03 50.17
CA VAL A 29 33.32 -14.95 50.19
C VAL A 29 33.04 -14.47 48.76
N LYS A 30 34.04 -14.47 47.86
CA LYS A 30 33.83 -14.12 46.44
C LYS A 30 32.97 -15.16 45.72
N TYR A 31 33.20 -16.45 45.97
CA TYR A 31 32.38 -17.54 45.42
C TYR A 31 30.94 -17.50 45.97
N LEU A 32 30.78 -17.25 47.26
CA LEU A 32 29.46 -17.11 47.88
C LEU A 32 28.67 -15.94 47.28
N PHE A 33 29.34 -14.78 47.09
CA PHE A 33 28.73 -13.61 46.46
C PHE A 33 28.38 -13.89 44.98
N MET A 34 29.23 -14.59 44.23
CA MET A 34 28.96 -14.98 42.87
C MET A 34 27.77 -15.92 42.74
N ILE A 35 27.62 -16.89 43.63
CA ILE A 35 26.46 -17.80 43.68
C ILE A 35 25.21 -17.04 44.01
N LEU A 36 25.26 -16.09 44.93
CA LEU A 36 24.10 -15.27 45.34
C LEU A 36 23.64 -14.37 44.17
N VAL A 37 24.59 -13.74 43.44
CA VAL A 37 24.30 -12.93 42.26
C VAL A 37 23.69 -13.78 41.15
N LEU A 38 24.27 -14.98 40.89
CA LEU A 38 23.74 -15.90 39.89
C LEU A 38 22.33 -16.38 40.27
N GLY A 39 22.09 -16.72 41.54
CA GLY A 39 20.79 -17.11 42.06
C GLY A 39 19.75 -15.99 41.90
N LEU A 40 20.15 -14.75 42.20
CA LEU A 40 19.28 -13.57 42.01
C LEU A 40 18.95 -13.36 40.51
N LEU A 41 19.95 -13.54 39.62
CA LEU A 41 19.74 -13.39 38.19
C LEU A 41 18.80 -14.46 37.65
N VAL A 42 18.94 -15.71 38.11
CA VAL A 42 18.01 -16.80 37.75
C VAL A 42 16.60 -16.53 38.29
N LEU A 43 16.49 -16.00 39.49
CA LEU A 43 15.20 -15.63 40.07
C LEU A 43 14.51 -14.51 39.27
N ILE A 44 15.26 -13.49 38.87
CA ILE A 44 14.76 -12.39 38.00
C ILE A 44 14.28 -12.94 36.66
N LEU A 45 15.04 -13.87 36.05
CA LEU A 45 14.65 -14.50 34.79
C LEU A 45 13.36 -15.33 34.94
N ILE A 46 13.22 -16.08 36.03
CA ILE A 46 12.02 -16.89 36.29
C ILE A 46 10.80 -15.98 36.58
N MET A 47 10.96 -14.96 37.42
CA MET A 47 9.88 -14.00 37.70
C MET A 47 9.50 -13.17 36.48
N GLY A 48 10.49 -12.69 35.70
CA GLY A 48 10.26 -11.99 34.45
C GLY A 48 9.55 -12.86 33.41
N GLY A 49 9.96 -14.13 33.30
CA GLY A 49 9.31 -15.08 32.40
C GLY A 49 7.87 -15.42 32.80
N LYS A 50 7.57 -15.50 34.11
CA LYS A 50 6.19 -15.65 34.61
C LYS A 50 5.37 -14.40 34.34
N ALA A 51 5.88 -13.21 34.67
CA ALA A 51 5.17 -11.95 34.44
C ALA A 51 4.84 -11.73 32.94
N LEU A 52 5.72 -12.18 32.03
CA LEU A 52 5.47 -12.14 30.58
C LEU A 52 4.38 -13.13 30.14
N ARG A 53 4.27 -14.31 30.80
CA ARG A 53 3.25 -15.32 30.48
C ARG A 53 1.87 -14.97 31.06
N ASP A 54 1.86 -14.35 32.22
CA ASP A 54 0.66 -14.00 32.99
C ASP A 54 0.18 -12.56 32.67
N ALA A 55 0.84 -11.90 31.68
CA ALA A 55 0.42 -10.58 31.21
C ALA A 55 -1.01 -10.67 30.62
N PRO A 56 -1.89 -9.70 30.92
CA PRO A 56 -3.26 -9.69 30.38
C PRO A 56 -3.21 -9.71 28.85
N PRO A 57 -4.26 -10.27 28.18
CA PRO A 57 -4.35 -10.25 26.73
C PRO A 57 -4.23 -8.81 26.22
N ALA A 58 -3.48 -8.62 25.14
CA ALA A 58 -3.36 -7.30 24.53
C ALA A 58 -4.68 -6.96 23.84
N GLU A 59 -5.14 -5.72 24.01
CA GLU A 59 -6.24 -5.21 23.22
C GLU A 59 -5.74 -4.86 21.81
N ILE A 60 -6.53 -5.20 20.78
CA ILE A 60 -6.28 -4.77 19.42
C ILE A 60 -7.06 -3.48 19.18
N HIS A 61 -6.33 -2.42 18.87
CA HIS A 61 -6.91 -1.12 18.54
C HIS A 61 -6.81 -0.90 17.03
N VAL A 62 -7.94 -0.81 16.35
CA VAL A 62 -7.99 -0.47 14.91
C VAL A 62 -8.00 1.05 14.77
N SER A 63 -7.04 1.57 14.00
CA SER A 63 -7.01 2.99 13.65
C SER A 63 -8.03 3.27 12.55
N ASN A 64 -8.90 4.26 12.76
CA ASN A 64 -9.86 4.73 11.76
C ASN A 64 -9.29 5.76 10.78
N GLN A 65 -8.01 6.10 10.91
CA GLN A 65 -7.38 7.15 10.11
C GLN A 65 -7.33 6.78 8.64
N GLY A 66 -7.98 7.57 7.79
CA GLY A 66 -8.01 7.36 6.34
C GLY A 66 -8.95 6.24 5.86
N LEU A 67 -9.77 5.66 6.75
CA LEU A 67 -10.73 4.62 6.42
C LEU A 67 -12.15 5.19 6.33
N SER A 68 -12.96 4.66 5.40
CA SER A 68 -14.41 4.84 5.43
C SER A 68 -15.03 4.05 6.60
N THR A 69 -16.27 4.37 6.95
CA THR A 69 -16.99 3.63 8.00
C THR A 69 -17.09 2.13 7.68
N ALA A 70 -17.34 1.76 6.44
CA ALA A 70 -17.44 0.37 6.01
C ALA A 70 -16.08 -0.35 6.09
N GLN A 71 -15.00 0.30 5.67
CA GLN A 71 -13.64 -0.22 5.77
C GLN A 71 -13.24 -0.43 7.23
N TYR A 72 -13.51 0.56 8.10
CA TYR A 72 -13.26 0.44 9.53
C TYR A 72 -14.01 -0.73 10.14
N ASN A 73 -15.33 -0.82 9.89
CA ASN A 73 -16.17 -1.91 10.43
C ASN A 73 -15.71 -3.29 9.91
N SER A 74 -15.34 -3.38 8.63
CA SER A 74 -14.81 -4.61 8.04
C SER A 74 -13.51 -5.05 8.73
N LEU A 75 -12.59 -4.13 8.94
CA LEU A 75 -11.33 -4.40 9.62
C LEU A 75 -11.54 -4.75 11.09
N GLN A 76 -12.38 -3.99 11.79
CA GLN A 76 -12.71 -4.24 13.18
C GLN A 76 -13.33 -5.63 13.38
N ALA A 77 -14.28 -6.02 12.53
CA ALA A 77 -14.92 -7.33 12.59
C ALA A 77 -13.93 -8.50 12.42
N VAL A 78 -12.90 -8.31 11.60
CA VAL A 78 -11.83 -9.31 11.41
C VAL A 78 -10.91 -9.34 12.63
N MET A 79 -10.57 -8.19 13.20
CA MET A 79 -9.70 -8.10 14.38
C MET A 79 -10.35 -8.63 15.64
N ASP A 80 -11.66 -8.41 15.83
CA ASP A 80 -12.43 -8.92 16.99
C ASP A 80 -12.46 -10.46 17.06
N GLN A 81 -12.28 -11.14 15.92
CA GLN A 81 -12.19 -12.60 15.86
C GLN A 81 -10.80 -13.13 16.24
N GLN A 82 -9.80 -12.26 16.33
CA GLN A 82 -8.43 -12.68 16.63
C GLN A 82 -8.20 -12.76 18.15
N LYS A 83 -7.76 -13.93 18.61
CA LYS A 83 -7.31 -14.13 19.99
C LYS A 83 -5.85 -13.74 20.10
N VAL A 84 -5.58 -12.65 20.78
CA VAL A 84 -4.21 -12.18 21.05
C VAL A 84 -3.78 -12.73 22.40
N SER A 85 -2.58 -13.32 22.47
CA SER A 85 -2.07 -13.97 23.68
C SER A 85 -1.73 -12.94 24.75
N SER A 86 -0.68 -12.16 24.55
CA SER A 86 -0.27 -11.08 25.43
C SER A 86 0.42 -9.98 24.61
N PHE A 87 0.55 -8.80 25.20
CA PHE A 87 1.20 -7.66 24.53
C PHE A 87 2.58 -7.99 23.94
N PHE A 88 3.38 -8.81 24.64
CA PHE A 88 4.74 -9.11 24.23
C PHE A 88 4.87 -10.31 23.27
N THR A 89 4.03 -11.32 23.44
CA THR A 89 4.13 -12.60 22.71
C THR A 89 3.18 -12.73 21.54
N SER A 90 2.32 -11.72 21.31
CA SER A 90 1.41 -11.71 20.17
C SER A 90 2.16 -11.69 18.84
N ASP A 91 1.74 -12.52 17.91
CA ASP A 91 2.29 -12.61 16.57
C ASP A 91 1.72 -11.48 15.69
N LEU A 92 2.51 -10.41 15.52
CA LEU A 92 2.13 -9.28 14.68
C LEU A 92 2.17 -9.63 13.19
N GLN A 93 2.95 -10.65 12.80
CA GLN A 93 3.00 -11.08 11.41
C GLN A 93 1.72 -11.78 11.03
N ALA A 94 1.20 -12.67 11.87
CA ALA A 94 -0.10 -13.32 11.65
C ALA A 94 -1.23 -12.29 11.51
N LEU A 95 -1.26 -11.25 12.37
CA LEU A 95 -2.24 -10.16 12.24
C LEU A 95 -2.08 -9.38 10.94
N ARG A 96 -0.84 -9.15 10.51
CA ARG A 96 -0.55 -8.49 9.23
C ARG A 96 -1.07 -9.32 8.06
N ASP A 97 -0.80 -10.63 8.04
CA ASP A 97 -1.19 -11.52 6.96
C ASP A 97 -2.73 -11.59 6.84
N ILE A 98 -3.43 -11.64 7.97
CA ILE A 98 -4.90 -11.60 8.02
C ILE A 98 -5.43 -10.26 7.47
N THR A 99 -4.82 -9.14 7.88
CA THR A 99 -5.26 -7.80 7.44
C THR A 99 -5.00 -7.60 5.94
N THR A 100 -3.85 -8.02 5.43
CA THR A 100 -3.52 -7.98 3.99
C THR A 100 -4.40 -8.91 3.16
N GLY A 101 -5.02 -9.92 3.76
CA GLY A 101 -6.03 -10.77 3.13
C GLY A 101 -7.33 -10.05 2.77
N LEU A 102 -7.60 -8.86 3.34
CA LEU A 102 -8.74 -8.05 2.95
C LEU A 102 -8.51 -7.43 1.57
N ALA A 103 -9.40 -7.71 0.62
CA ALA A 103 -9.22 -7.35 -0.80
C ALA A 103 -8.97 -5.85 -1.05
N TRP A 104 -9.59 -5.00 -0.24
CA TRP A 104 -9.54 -3.53 -0.34
C TRP A 104 -8.29 -2.91 0.31
N VAL A 105 -7.49 -3.68 1.05
CA VAL A 105 -6.29 -3.20 1.75
C VAL A 105 -5.11 -3.15 0.78
N ASP A 106 -4.41 -2.02 0.72
CA ASP A 106 -3.14 -1.86 0.00
C ASP A 106 -1.94 -2.08 0.93
N GLN A 107 -1.92 -1.40 2.08
CA GLN A 107 -0.81 -1.47 3.02
C GLN A 107 -1.29 -1.62 4.46
N VAL A 108 -0.48 -2.30 5.27
CA VAL A 108 -0.74 -2.53 6.69
C VAL A 108 0.47 -2.15 7.53
N SER A 109 0.22 -1.39 8.57
CA SER A 109 1.18 -1.15 9.64
C SER A 109 0.63 -1.66 10.96
N ILE A 110 1.38 -2.52 11.64
CA ILE A 110 1.03 -3.02 12.97
C ILE A 110 2.16 -2.70 13.93
N SER A 111 1.80 -2.06 15.04
CA SER A 111 2.77 -1.64 16.05
C SER A 111 2.24 -1.94 17.46
N ARG A 112 3.17 -2.03 18.43
CA ARG A 112 2.86 -2.09 19.85
C ARG A 112 2.90 -0.69 20.43
N ASP A 113 1.79 -0.27 21.04
CA ASP A 113 1.67 0.98 21.76
C ASP A 113 1.40 0.67 23.24
N TRP A 114 2.20 1.24 24.15
CA TRP A 114 2.11 0.96 25.59
C TRP A 114 0.79 1.39 26.24
N GLN A 115 0.07 2.32 25.63
CA GLN A 115 -1.19 2.83 26.14
C GLN A 115 -2.41 2.19 25.49
N ARG A 116 -2.29 1.80 24.19
CA ARG A 116 -3.40 1.33 23.37
C ARG A 116 -3.34 -0.17 23.02
N GLY A 117 -2.24 -0.84 23.39
CA GLY A 117 -2.06 -2.25 23.05
C GLY A 117 -1.45 -2.44 21.65
N ILE A 118 -2.04 -3.32 20.86
CA ILE A 118 -1.62 -3.55 19.48
C ILE A 118 -2.43 -2.65 18.55
N VAL A 119 -1.77 -1.72 17.88
CA VAL A 119 -2.41 -0.79 16.95
C VAL A 119 -2.28 -1.31 15.54
N VAL A 120 -3.42 -1.51 14.87
CA VAL A 120 -3.52 -1.93 13.47
C VAL A 120 -3.97 -0.72 12.64
N THR A 121 -3.16 -0.34 11.67
CA THR A 121 -3.45 0.73 10.70
C THR A 121 -3.42 0.14 9.31
N ALA A 122 -4.51 0.25 8.56
CA ALA A 122 -4.61 -0.15 7.16
C ALA A 122 -4.75 1.07 6.27
N LEU A 123 -4.13 1.02 5.09
CA LEU A 123 -4.34 1.98 4.02
C LEU A 123 -5.15 1.31 2.91
N PRO A 124 -6.29 1.89 2.49
CA PRO A 124 -7.12 1.31 1.45
C PRO A 124 -6.50 1.51 0.06
N LYS A 125 -6.76 0.57 -0.86
CA LYS A 125 -6.48 0.73 -2.28
C LYS A 125 -7.27 1.91 -2.84
N GLN A 126 -6.63 2.70 -3.70
CA GLN A 126 -7.26 3.81 -4.38
C GLN A 126 -7.83 3.32 -5.71
N ALA A 127 -9.14 3.29 -5.82
CA ALA A 127 -9.81 2.97 -7.07
C ALA A 127 -9.64 4.10 -8.09
N VAL A 128 -9.39 3.73 -9.35
CA VAL A 128 -9.29 4.66 -10.48
C VAL A 128 -10.24 4.27 -11.62
N ALA A 129 -10.77 3.04 -11.61
CA ALA A 129 -11.78 2.58 -12.56
C ALA A 129 -12.61 1.44 -11.96
N ASN A 130 -13.78 1.17 -12.58
CA ASN A 130 -14.57 -0.02 -12.31
C ASN A 130 -14.02 -1.22 -13.09
N PHE A 131 -14.14 -2.44 -12.55
CA PHE A 131 -13.87 -3.67 -13.26
C PHE A 131 -15.12 -4.55 -13.29
N GLY A 132 -15.84 -4.49 -14.42
CA GLY A 132 -17.20 -5.01 -14.49
C GLY A 132 -18.14 -4.24 -13.56
N THR A 133 -19.08 -4.95 -12.94
CA THR A 133 -20.13 -4.36 -12.09
C THR A 133 -19.89 -4.54 -10.58
N GLU A 134 -18.94 -5.41 -10.19
CA GLU A 134 -18.81 -5.82 -8.79
C GLU A 134 -17.40 -5.57 -8.20
N ARG A 135 -16.50 -4.99 -8.97
CA ARG A 135 -15.11 -4.80 -8.57
C ARG A 135 -14.59 -3.44 -8.98
N LEU A 136 -13.55 -3.02 -8.31
CA LEU A 136 -12.76 -1.84 -8.61
C LEU A 136 -11.36 -2.24 -9.04
N VAL A 137 -10.67 -1.33 -9.70
CA VAL A 137 -9.27 -1.50 -10.10
C VAL A 137 -8.47 -0.28 -9.70
N ASP A 138 -7.27 -0.51 -9.18
CA ASP A 138 -6.30 0.54 -8.87
C ASP A 138 -5.46 0.93 -10.11
N ALA A 139 -4.65 1.97 -9.98
CA ALA A 139 -3.78 2.47 -11.06
C ALA A 139 -2.74 1.44 -11.55
N LYS A 140 -2.48 0.38 -10.79
CA LYS A 140 -1.56 -0.72 -11.16
C LYS A 140 -2.28 -1.86 -11.89
N GLY A 141 -3.60 -1.76 -12.02
CA GLY A 141 -4.43 -2.83 -12.58
C GLY A 141 -4.78 -3.95 -11.58
N SER A 142 -4.57 -3.72 -10.28
CA SER A 142 -4.96 -4.67 -9.24
C SER A 142 -6.48 -4.58 -9.01
N VAL A 143 -7.18 -5.64 -9.34
CA VAL A 143 -8.64 -5.76 -9.17
C VAL A 143 -8.95 -6.15 -7.74
N PHE A 144 -9.94 -5.48 -7.13
CA PHE A 144 -10.36 -5.76 -5.76
C PHE A 144 -11.87 -5.53 -5.57
N VAL A 145 -12.40 -6.18 -4.53
CA VAL A 145 -13.78 -5.94 -4.06
C VAL A 145 -13.72 -4.85 -3.00
N PRO A 146 -14.48 -3.77 -3.12
CA PRO A 146 -14.52 -2.72 -2.10
C PRO A 146 -15.18 -3.22 -0.80
N ALA A 147 -14.91 -2.56 0.32
CA ALA A 147 -15.56 -2.85 1.59
C ALA A 147 -17.05 -2.40 1.62
N ASP A 148 -17.41 -1.44 0.79
CA ASP A 148 -18.76 -0.93 0.62
C ASP A 148 -19.21 -1.10 -0.83
N SER A 149 -20.36 -1.75 -1.05
CA SER A 149 -20.98 -1.87 -2.37
C SER A 149 -21.37 -0.51 -2.98
N ASN A 150 -21.59 0.52 -2.16
CA ASN A 150 -21.87 1.87 -2.65
C ASN A 150 -20.67 2.47 -3.40
N ASP A 151 -19.46 1.98 -3.15
CA ASP A 151 -18.28 2.41 -3.91
C ASP A 151 -18.31 1.95 -5.37
N LEU A 152 -19.12 0.94 -5.72
CA LEU A 152 -19.32 0.42 -7.08
C LEU A 152 -20.26 1.27 -7.94
N THR A 153 -21.05 2.16 -7.33
CA THR A 153 -22.03 2.98 -8.03
C THR A 153 -21.52 4.35 -8.46
N GLN A 154 -20.21 4.54 -8.49
CA GLN A 154 -19.62 5.82 -8.88
C GLN A 154 -19.53 5.93 -10.39
N ASP A 155 -20.53 6.56 -11.02
CA ASP A 155 -20.61 6.83 -12.47
C ASP A 155 -19.41 7.65 -13.03
N ARG A 156 -18.58 8.17 -12.15
CA ARG A 156 -17.38 8.96 -12.51
C ARG A 156 -16.18 8.12 -12.97
N PHE A 157 -16.22 6.82 -12.80
CA PHE A 157 -15.11 5.94 -13.18
C PHE A 157 -15.38 5.25 -14.50
N ALA A 158 -14.37 5.21 -15.36
CA ALA A 158 -14.41 4.34 -16.53
C ALA A 158 -14.61 2.88 -16.14
N THR A 159 -15.27 2.10 -17.00
CA THR A 159 -15.51 0.68 -16.77
C THR A 159 -14.59 -0.17 -17.63
N LEU A 160 -13.78 -1.01 -17.01
CA LEU A 160 -12.91 -1.99 -17.64
C LEU A 160 -13.61 -3.35 -17.63
N GLN A 161 -13.51 -4.11 -18.72
CA GLN A 161 -14.05 -5.47 -18.81
C GLN A 161 -13.06 -6.39 -19.54
N GLY A 162 -12.94 -7.62 -19.05
CA GLY A 162 -12.09 -8.66 -19.61
C GLY A 162 -11.79 -9.74 -18.60
N GLU A 163 -10.82 -10.60 -18.89
CA GLU A 163 -10.34 -11.56 -17.91
C GLU A 163 -9.57 -10.86 -16.79
N MET A 164 -9.75 -11.30 -15.56
CA MET A 164 -9.14 -10.64 -14.38
C MET A 164 -7.60 -10.61 -14.48
N ALA A 165 -6.99 -11.65 -15.04
CA ALA A 165 -5.54 -11.69 -15.26
C ALA A 165 -5.04 -10.63 -16.26
N GLN A 166 -5.93 -10.11 -17.12
CA GLN A 166 -5.62 -9.08 -18.12
C GLN A 166 -5.88 -7.66 -17.61
N ALA A 167 -6.42 -7.49 -16.41
CA ALA A 167 -6.75 -6.18 -15.86
C ALA A 167 -5.59 -5.17 -15.91
N PRO A 168 -4.33 -5.52 -15.59
CA PRO A 168 -3.19 -4.59 -15.72
C PRO A 168 -2.98 -4.13 -17.16
N VAL A 169 -3.15 -5.02 -18.15
CA VAL A 169 -3.01 -4.69 -19.58
C VAL A 169 -4.14 -3.78 -20.03
N ILE A 170 -5.37 -4.05 -19.61
CA ILE A 170 -6.54 -3.21 -19.92
C ILE A 170 -6.38 -1.83 -19.30
N MET A 171 -5.92 -1.75 -18.07
CA MET A 171 -5.66 -0.49 -17.38
C MET A 171 -4.59 0.35 -18.09
N GLN A 172 -3.48 -0.29 -18.46
CA GLN A 172 -2.42 0.37 -19.21
C GLN A 172 -2.91 0.88 -20.58
N GLN A 173 -3.70 0.08 -21.29
CA GLN A 173 -4.27 0.47 -22.58
C GLN A 173 -5.22 1.66 -22.44
N MET A 174 -6.07 1.68 -21.41
CA MET A 174 -6.96 2.79 -21.12
C MET A 174 -6.18 4.08 -20.86
N GLN A 175 -5.16 4.03 -20.02
CA GLN A 175 -4.31 5.20 -19.74
C GLN A 175 -3.66 5.74 -21.01
N GLN A 176 -3.10 4.86 -21.82
CA GLN A 176 -2.46 5.24 -23.08
C GLN A 176 -3.44 5.86 -24.09
N VAL A 177 -4.65 5.31 -24.18
CA VAL A 177 -5.71 5.89 -25.03
C VAL A 177 -6.11 7.26 -24.52
N ASN A 178 -6.33 7.42 -23.23
CA ASN A 178 -6.65 8.72 -22.64
C ASN A 178 -5.57 9.77 -22.93
N ASP A 179 -4.29 9.41 -22.83
CA ASP A 179 -3.18 10.32 -23.16
C ASP A 179 -3.23 10.78 -24.65
N TRP A 180 -3.52 9.87 -25.58
CA TRP A 180 -3.59 10.22 -27.01
C TRP A 180 -4.83 11.02 -27.39
N TYR A 181 -5.95 10.82 -26.68
CA TYR A 181 -7.23 11.44 -26.99
C TYR A 181 -7.52 12.68 -26.12
N ALA A 182 -6.73 12.93 -25.06
CA ALA A 182 -6.86 14.14 -24.25
C ALA A 182 -6.83 15.46 -25.04
N PRO A 183 -5.97 15.63 -26.11
CA PRO A 183 -6.01 16.83 -26.93
C PRO A 183 -7.31 17.02 -27.72
N LEU A 184 -8.13 15.99 -27.82
CA LEU A 184 -9.44 16.00 -28.49
C LEU A 184 -10.59 16.21 -27.50
N ASP A 185 -10.29 16.40 -26.20
CA ASP A 185 -11.25 16.46 -25.10
C ASP A 185 -12.14 15.21 -25.04
N MET A 186 -11.50 14.04 -25.19
CA MET A 186 -12.15 12.74 -25.18
C MET A 186 -11.50 11.83 -24.16
N GLN A 187 -12.32 11.15 -23.34
CA GLN A 187 -11.88 10.18 -22.36
C GLN A 187 -12.61 8.85 -22.54
N VAL A 188 -11.92 7.77 -22.20
CA VAL A 188 -12.50 6.42 -22.24
C VAL A 188 -13.56 6.32 -21.14
N GLU A 189 -14.79 5.99 -21.53
CA GLU A 189 -15.89 5.65 -20.63
C GLU A 189 -15.96 4.14 -20.37
N ASP A 190 -15.83 3.33 -21.45
CA ASP A 190 -15.72 1.88 -21.34
C ASP A 190 -14.58 1.34 -22.20
N ILE A 191 -13.90 0.33 -21.70
CA ILE A 191 -12.92 -0.46 -22.46
C ILE A 191 -13.07 -1.94 -22.16
N ILE A 192 -13.28 -2.71 -23.21
CA ILE A 192 -13.51 -4.15 -23.13
C ILE A 192 -12.45 -4.88 -23.96
N LEU A 193 -11.74 -5.82 -23.33
CA LEU A 193 -10.90 -6.78 -24.03
C LEU A 193 -11.64 -8.12 -24.12
N SER A 194 -12.05 -8.46 -25.32
CA SER A 194 -12.76 -9.72 -25.57
C SER A 194 -11.82 -10.93 -25.47
N PRO A 195 -12.34 -12.16 -25.26
CA PRO A 195 -11.51 -13.38 -25.29
C PRO A 195 -10.80 -13.64 -26.63
N ARG A 196 -11.25 -13.00 -27.73
CA ARG A 196 -10.61 -13.04 -29.04
C ARG A 196 -9.56 -11.94 -29.23
N MET A 197 -9.15 -11.27 -28.14
CA MET A 197 -8.17 -10.19 -28.15
C MET A 197 -8.60 -9.00 -29.04
N THR A 198 -9.89 -8.72 -29.10
CA THR A 198 -10.46 -7.56 -29.75
C THR A 198 -10.80 -6.53 -28.70
N TRP A 199 -10.38 -5.31 -28.91
CA TRP A 199 -10.68 -4.18 -28.06
C TRP A 199 -11.94 -3.47 -28.55
N LEU A 200 -12.87 -3.20 -27.62
CA LEU A 200 -14.00 -2.32 -27.83
C LEU A 200 -13.85 -1.15 -26.86
N ILE A 201 -13.76 0.06 -27.39
CA ILE A 201 -13.54 1.27 -26.63
C ILE A 201 -14.71 2.20 -26.89
N ARG A 202 -15.34 2.71 -25.84
CA ARG A 202 -16.33 3.75 -25.90
C ARG A 202 -15.81 4.99 -25.19
N PHE A 203 -15.93 6.12 -25.85
CA PHE A 203 -15.58 7.42 -25.29
C PHE A 203 -16.78 8.13 -24.71
N ASP A 204 -16.54 9.12 -23.85
CA ASP A 204 -17.53 9.94 -23.16
C ASP A 204 -18.45 10.73 -24.11
N ASN A 205 -17.96 11.06 -25.32
CA ASN A 205 -18.76 11.67 -26.40
C ASN A 205 -19.60 10.67 -27.20
N GLY A 206 -19.61 9.37 -26.80
CA GLY A 206 -20.38 8.30 -27.44
C GLY A 206 -19.69 7.61 -28.61
N LEU A 207 -18.52 8.07 -29.08
CA LEU A 207 -17.74 7.39 -30.13
C LEU A 207 -17.36 5.97 -29.70
N ARG A 208 -17.59 4.99 -30.56
CA ARG A 208 -17.17 3.59 -30.34
C ARG A 208 -16.04 3.22 -31.31
N VAL A 209 -15.00 2.61 -30.78
CA VAL A 209 -13.86 2.14 -31.59
C VAL A 209 -13.67 0.64 -31.37
N ILE A 210 -13.56 -0.09 -32.46
CA ILE A 210 -13.28 -1.52 -32.46
C ILE A 210 -11.91 -1.72 -33.09
N VAL A 211 -11.00 -2.40 -32.41
CA VAL A 211 -9.65 -2.68 -32.92
C VAL A 211 -9.20 -4.08 -32.53
N ASP A 212 -8.52 -4.76 -33.43
CA ASP A 212 -7.91 -6.07 -33.18
C ASP A 212 -6.59 -5.94 -32.40
N ASN A 213 -5.96 -7.08 -32.11
CA ASN A 213 -4.70 -7.16 -31.41
C ASN A 213 -3.47 -6.86 -32.29
N GLU A 214 -3.65 -6.66 -33.60
CA GLU A 214 -2.55 -6.40 -34.51
C GLU A 214 -2.29 -4.90 -34.63
N ASN A 215 -1.14 -4.43 -34.13
CA ASN A 215 -0.75 -3.00 -34.17
C ASN A 215 -1.78 -2.07 -33.49
N THR A 216 -2.45 -2.54 -32.43
CA THR A 216 -3.52 -1.81 -31.71
C THR A 216 -3.12 -0.37 -31.37
N ALA A 217 -1.95 -0.18 -30.75
CA ALA A 217 -1.45 1.13 -30.35
C ALA A 217 -1.30 2.09 -31.53
N GLN A 218 -0.69 1.62 -32.63
CA GLN A 218 -0.49 2.44 -33.83
C GLN A 218 -1.81 2.80 -34.49
N LYS A 219 -2.75 1.85 -34.58
CA LYS A 219 -4.08 2.11 -35.19
C LYS A 219 -4.85 3.15 -34.36
N LEU A 220 -4.83 3.07 -33.04
CA LEU A 220 -5.50 4.04 -32.16
C LEU A 220 -4.84 5.42 -32.20
N LEU A 221 -3.51 5.48 -32.24
CA LEU A 221 -2.78 6.74 -32.39
C LEU A 221 -3.07 7.40 -33.75
N ASN A 222 -3.05 6.63 -34.83
CA ASN A 222 -3.39 7.15 -36.17
C ASN A 222 -4.84 7.68 -36.20
N LEU A 223 -5.78 6.99 -35.57
CA LEU A 223 -7.16 7.46 -35.46
C LEU A 223 -7.25 8.78 -34.70
N SER A 224 -6.55 8.93 -33.57
CA SER A 224 -6.57 10.19 -32.80
C SER A 224 -6.07 11.37 -33.64
N GLN A 225 -5.00 11.16 -34.43
CA GLN A 225 -4.47 12.18 -35.35
C GLN A 225 -5.45 12.51 -36.48
N LEU A 226 -6.12 11.50 -37.05
CA LEU A 226 -7.14 11.68 -38.06
C LEU A 226 -8.35 12.50 -37.57
N LEU A 227 -8.83 12.17 -36.34
CA LEU A 227 -9.92 12.88 -35.69
C LEU A 227 -9.56 14.33 -35.35
N GLY A 228 -8.30 14.58 -34.98
CA GLY A 228 -7.82 15.92 -34.64
C GLY A 228 -7.55 16.81 -35.89
N ASN A 229 -7.27 16.22 -37.04
CA ASN A 229 -6.89 16.95 -38.24
C ASN A 229 -7.98 16.90 -39.33
N GLN A 230 -8.08 15.77 -40.02
CA GLN A 230 -8.91 15.66 -41.24
C GLN A 230 -10.42 15.58 -40.93
N LEU A 231 -10.79 15.03 -39.78
CA LEU A 231 -12.18 14.84 -39.36
C LEU A 231 -12.61 15.78 -38.23
N SER A 232 -11.82 16.81 -37.90
CA SER A 232 -12.07 17.72 -36.78
C SER A 232 -13.46 18.41 -36.84
N GLY A 233 -13.90 18.82 -38.03
CA GLY A 233 -15.19 19.47 -38.26
C GLY A 233 -16.41 18.53 -38.26
N ARG A 234 -16.17 17.21 -38.35
CA ARG A 234 -17.25 16.19 -38.44
C ARG A 234 -17.14 15.10 -37.39
N ARG A 235 -16.29 15.31 -36.38
CA ARG A 235 -16.02 14.33 -35.34
C ARG A 235 -17.29 13.90 -34.60
N ASP A 236 -18.15 14.84 -34.30
CA ASP A 236 -19.38 14.61 -33.53
C ASP A 236 -20.48 13.88 -34.35
N GLU A 237 -20.28 13.74 -35.67
CA GLU A 237 -21.15 12.96 -36.54
C GLU A 237 -20.73 11.47 -36.59
N ILE A 238 -19.58 11.09 -35.99
CA ILE A 238 -19.06 9.74 -36.07
C ILE A 238 -19.63 8.90 -34.92
N GLN A 239 -20.40 7.88 -35.27
CA GLN A 239 -20.98 6.93 -34.30
C GLN A 239 -19.97 5.85 -33.93
N SER A 240 -19.26 5.25 -34.90
CA SER A 240 -18.28 4.22 -34.65
C SER A 240 -17.20 4.13 -35.71
N VAL A 241 -16.03 3.62 -35.33
CA VAL A 241 -14.89 3.34 -36.21
C VAL A 241 -14.43 1.90 -35.98
N ASP A 242 -14.32 1.13 -37.07
CA ASP A 242 -13.79 -0.24 -37.04
C ASP A 242 -12.39 -0.29 -37.67
N LEU A 243 -11.38 -0.53 -36.85
CA LEU A 243 -9.96 -0.58 -37.21
C LEU A 243 -9.43 -2.00 -37.40
N ARG A 244 -10.27 -3.02 -37.46
CA ARG A 244 -9.83 -4.43 -37.58
C ARG A 244 -9.27 -4.76 -38.95
N TYR A 245 -9.46 -3.91 -39.91
CA TYR A 245 -8.95 -4.13 -41.29
C TYR A 245 -7.45 -3.87 -41.36
N LYS A 246 -6.75 -4.70 -42.17
CA LYS A 246 -5.29 -4.62 -42.31
C LYS A 246 -4.83 -3.33 -42.96
N ASN A 247 -5.55 -2.85 -44.00
CA ASN A 247 -5.13 -1.74 -44.85
C ASN A 247 -6.16 -0.58 -44.87
N GLY A 248 -6.97 -0.45 -43.82
CA GLY A 248 -7.97 0.59 -43.78
C GLY A 248 -8.86 0.50 -42.51
N PHE A 249 -9.90 1.29 -42.53
CA PHE A 249 -10.90 1.31 -41.46
C PHE A 249 -12.26 1.68 -42.08
N THR A 250 -13.33 1.43 -41.32
CA THR A 250 -14.68 1.88 -41.69
C THR A 250 -15.20 2.85 -40.65
N ILE A 251 -15.95 3.87 -41.12
CA ILE A 251 -16.65 4.83 -40.26
C ILE A 251 -18.14 4.63 -40.44
N ALA A 252 -18.86 4.46 -39.34
CA ALA A 252 -20.31 4.62 -39.30
C ALA A 252 -20.66 6.03 -38.83
N TRP A 253 -21.42 6.73 -39.64
CA TRP A 253 -21.85 8.10 -39.37
C TRP A 253 -23.20 8.08 -38.66
N ASP A 254 -23.42 9.03 -37.77
CA ASP A 254 -24.73 9.27 -37.16
C ASP A 254 -25.63 9.98 -38.18
N MET A 255 -26.61 9.26 -38.70
CA MET A 255 -27.58 9.80 -39.68
C MET A 255 -28.60 10.77 -39.08
N SER A 256 -28.63 10.87 -37.75
CA SER A 256 -29.54 11.79 -37.01
C SER A 256 -28.88 13.13 -36.67
N ALA A 257 -27.56 13.24 -36.82
CA ALA A 257 -26.87 14.50 -36.59
C ALA A 257 -27.30 15.57 -37.61
N PRO A 258 -27.55 16.82 -37.20
CA PRO A 258 -27.88 17.90 -38.13
C PRO A 258 -26.66 18.09 -39.06
N LYS A 259 -26.92 18.00 -40.37
CA LYS A 259 -25.85 18.27 -41.36
C LYS A 259 -25.39 19.72 -41.19
N THR A 260 -24.12 19.89 -40.82
CA THR A 260 -23.49 21.21 -40.93
C THR A 260 -23.42 21.54 -42.39
N ASP A 261 -24.30 22.45 -42.84
CA ASP A 261 -24.29 22.93 -44.24
C ASP A 261 -22.91 23.49 -44.55
N GLU A 262 -22.23 22.87 -45.48
CA GLU A 262 -21.05 23.44 -46.15
C GLU A 262 -21.54 24.74 -46.80
N GLN A 263 -21.24 25.87 -46.19
CA GLN A 263 -21.38 27.16 -46.86
C GLN A 263 -20.23 27.28 -47.81
N GLU A 264 -20.58 27.31 -49.10
CA GLU A 264 -19.70 27.68 -50.21
C GLU A 264 -18.95 29.00 -49.99
#